data_12b24e6a8a6150ca00e19b56dabe6eae
#
_entry.id   12b24e6a8a6150ca00e19b56dabe6eae
#
_cell.length_a   1.000
_cell.length_b   1.000
_cell.length_c   1.000
_cell.angle_alpha   90.00
_cell.angle_beta   90.00
_cell.angle_gamma   90.00
#
_symmetry.space_group_name_H-M   'P 1'
#
loop_
_entity.id
_entity.type
_entity.pdbx_description
1 polymer ?
#
loop_
_entity_poly.entity_id
_entity_poly.type
_entity_poly.pdbx_seq_one_letter_code
_entity_poly.pdbx_strand_id
1 'polypeptide(L)'
;MQFIQLLQENMTVALVVFALLGLCIGSFLNVVIHRIPLMMVSAWRQECSQFMYEQADMPREHTTPLVNIIATDTPITLSRPASRCPHCAHKIKWYENIPLISWLVLRGRCSECKAAIGLRYPVVELVTALLSVLIIYKFGVSAAG
;
A
#
# COMPACT_ATOMS: atom_id res chain seq x y z
N MET A 1 3.30 30.40 -5.13
CA MET A 1 4.34 30.68 -6.14
C MET A 1 5.75 30.62 -5.54
N GLN A 2 6.02 31.15 -4.36
CA GLN A 2 7.36 31.16 -3.73
C GLN A 2 8.00 29.77 -3.58
N PHE A 3 7.23 28.72 -3.25
CA PHE A 3 7.77 27.36 -3.07
C PHE A 3 8.29 26.75 -4.38
N ILE A 4 7.60 26.98 -5.49
CA ILE A 4 8.04 26.48 -6.81
C ILE A 4 9.30 27.19 -7.25
N GLN A 5 9.39 28.51 -7.03
CA GLN A 5 10.60 29.30 -7.31
C GLN A 5 11.79 28.80 -6.49
N LEU A 6 11.60 28.52 -5.20
CA LEU A 6 12.66 27.96 -4.34
C LEU A 6 13.18 26.62 -4.89
N LEU A 7 12.28 25.75 -5.37
CA LEU A 7 12.68 24.46 -5.97
C LEU A 7 13.42 24.64 -7.31
N GLN A 8 13.09 25.66 -8.07
CA GLN A 8 13.77 25.98 -9.34
C GLN A 8 15.14 26.59 -9.13
N GLU A 9 15.28 27.44 -8.11
CA GLU A 9 16.56 28.10 -7.78
C GLU A 9 17.56 27.17 -7.09
N ASN A 10 17.07 26.20 -6.29
CA ASN A 10 17.91 25.31 -5.48
C ASN A 10 17.72 23.84 -5.87
N MET A 11 18.52 23.36 -6.82
CA MET A 11 18.51 21.96 -7.26
C MET A 11 18.63 20.96 -6.09
N THR A 12 19.47 21.24 -5.10
CA THR A 12 19.63 20.36 -3.95
C THR A 12 18.35 20.22 -3.14
N VAL A 13 17.64 21.32 -2.91
CA VAL A 13 16.34 21.31 -2.22
C VAL A 13 15.32 20.53 -3.02
N ALA A 14 15.27 20.73 -4.34
CA ALA A 14 14.40 19.96 -5.22
C ALA A 14 14.67 18.46 -5.12
N LEU A 15 15.92 18.02 -5.23
CA LEU A 15 16.29 16.61 -5.14
C LEU A 15 15.88 15.98 -3.81
N VAL A 16 16.07 16.68 -2.68
CA VAL A 16 15.67 16.18 -1.36
C VAL A 16 14.14 16.06 -1.25
N VAL A 17 13.40 17.08 -1.68
CA VAL A 17 11.93 17.07 -1.63
C VAL A 17 11.38 15.94 -2.48
N PHE A 18 11.87 15.77 -3.70
CA PHE A 18 11.39 14.70 -4.59
C PHE A 18 11.87 13.31 -4.17
N ALA A 19 13.02 13.18 -3.50
CA ALA A 19 13.42 11.93 -2.85
C ALA A 19 12.42 11.53 -1.76
N LEU A 20 12.04 12.46 -0.88
CA LEU A 20 11.06 12.21 0.18
C LEU A 20 9.68 11.88 -0.39
N LEU A 21 9.23 12.59 -1.41
CA LEU A 21 7.99 12.28 -2.11
C LEU A 21 8.03 10.89 -2.75
N GLY A 22 9.13 10.53 -3.41
CA GLY A 22 9.33 9.20 -3.98
C GLY A 22 9.28 8.09 -2.94
N LEU A 23 9.88 8.31 -1.76
CA LEU A 23 9.77 7.37 -0.64
C LEU A 23 8.32 7.20 -0.16
N CYS A 24 7.57 8.28 -0.02
CA CYS A 24 6.16 8.23 0.37
C CYS A 24 5.31 7.50 -0.68
N ILE A 25 5.53 7.78 -1.97
CA ILE A 25 4.86 7.08 -3.08
C ILE A 25 5.20 5.58 -3.04
N GLY A 26 6.48 5.22 -2.83
CA GLY A 26 6.91 3.82 -2.74
C GLY A 26 6.26 3.08 -1.57
N SER A 27 6.15 3.72 -0.42
CA SER A 27 5.46 3.16 0.74
C SER A 27 3.97 2.94 0.45
N PHE A 28 3.32 3.89 -0.22
CA PHE A 28 1.94 3.74 -0.67
C PHE A 28 1.80 2.61 -1.71
N LEU A 29 2.71 2.50 -2.67
CA LEU A 29 2.70 1.43 -3.67
C LEU A 29 2.81 0.05 -3.02
N ASN A 30 3.57 -0.11 -1.95
CA ASN A 30 3.61 -1.36 -1.20
C ASN A 30 2.23 -1.76 -0.66
N VAL A 31 1.44 -0.79 -0.17
CA VAL A 31 0.05 -1.02 0.26
C VAL A 31 -0.82 -1.44 -0.92
N VAL A 32 -0.70 -0.74 -2.06
CA VAL A 32 -1.45 -1.01 -3.29
C VAL A 32 -1.15 -2.42 -3.80
N ILE A 33 0.12 -2.78 -3.95
CA ILE A 33 0.57 -4.10 -4.44
C ILE A 33 0.03 -5.24 -3.56
N HIS A 34 -0.04 -5.02 -2.24
CA HIS A 34 -0.55 -6.03 -1.32
C HIS A 34 -2.08 -6.11 -1.33
N ARG A 35 -2.77 -4.97 -1.39
CA ARG A 35 -4.23 -4.90 -1.16
C ARG A 35 -5.06 -5.09 -2.42
N ILE A 36 -4.59 -4.65 -3.61
CA ILE A 36 -5.36 -4.81 -4.84
C ILE A 36 -5.72 -6.27 -5.10
N PRO A 37 -4.79 -7.26 -5.04
CA PRO A 37 -5.16 -8.65 -5.24
C PRO A 37 -6.22 -9.15 -4.24
N LEU A 38 -6.11 -8.75 -2.97
CA LEU A 38 -7.09 -9.10 -1.94
C LEU A 38 -8.46 -8.48 -2.21
N MET A 39 -8.50 -7.23 -2.65
CA MET A 39 -9.73 -6.54 -3.04
C MET A 39 -10.39 -7.21 -4.25
N MET A 40 -9.61 -7.58 -5.25
CA MET A 40 -10.11 -8.29 -6.44
C MET A 40 -10.72 -9.65 -6.06
N VAL A 41 -10.02 -10.44 -5.24
CA VAL A 41 -10.53 -11.74 -4.77
C VAL A 41 -11.81 -11.57 -3.95
N SER A 42 -11.89 -10.56 -3.08
CA SER A 42 -13.12 -10.30 -2.30
C SER A 42 -14.29 -9.87 -3.19
N ALA A 43 -14.04 -9.02 -4.20
CA ALA A 43 -15.05 -8.62 -5.17
C ALA A 43 -15.57 -9.82 -5.98
N TRP A 44 -14.66 -10.65 -6.52
CA TRP A 44 -15.04 -11.85 -7.24
C TRP A 44 -15.85 -12.84 -6.40
N ARG A 45 -15.51 -13.02 -5.12
CA ARG A 45 -16.30 -13.86 -4.21
C ARG A 45 -17.73 -13.32 -4.05
N GLN A 46 -17.89 -12.01 -3.92
CA GLN A 46 -19.22 -11.40 -3.83
C GLN A 46 -20.02 -11.57 -5.12
N GLU A 47 -19.40 -11.34 -6.28
CA GLU A 47 -20.04 -11.55 -7.59
C GLU A 47 -20.46 -13.01 -7.79
N CYS A 48 -19.58 -13.96 -7.49
CA CYS A 48 -19.89 -15.39 -7.56
C CYS A 48 -21.04 -15.75 -6.61
N SER A 49 -21.07 -15.20 -5.40
CA SER A 49 -22.17 -15.46 -4.46
C SER A 49 -23.49 -14.93 -4.98
N GLN A 50 -23.51 -13.71 -5.52
CA GLN A 50 -24.71 -13.12 -6.12
C GLN A 50 -25.21 -13.95 -7.31
N PHE A 51 -24.31 -14.33 -8.22
CA PHE A 51 -24.65 -15.17 -9.36
C PHE A 51 -25.24 -16.51 -8.93
N MET A 52 -24.71 -17.15 -7.90
CA MET A 52 -25.27 -18.40 -7.36
C MET A 52 -26.66 -18.19 -6.76
N TYR A 53 -26.92 -17.06 -6.12
CA TYR A 53 -28.25 -16.73 -5.62
C TYR A 53 -29.28 -16.52 -6.74
N GLU A 54 -28.87 -15.85 -7.81
CA GLU A 54 -29.76 -15.56 -8.95
C GLU A 54 -30.11 -16.82 -9.76
N GLN A 55 -29.11 -17.72 -9.93
CA GLN A 55 -29.28 -18.96 -10.73
C GLN A 55 -29.95 -20.09 -9.96
N ALA A 56 -29.86 -20.11 -8.63
CA ALA A 56 -30.24 -21.30 -7.87
C ALA A 56 -31.78 -21.48 -7.70
N ASP A 57 -32.62 -20.48 -8.00
CA ASP A 57 -34.07 -20.52 -7.75
C ASP A 57 -34.45 -21.29 -6.45
N MET A 58 -33.45 -21.44 -5.57
CA MET A 58 -33.53 -22.19 -4.33
C MET A 58 -33.92 -21.30 -3.16
N PRO A 59 -34.75 -21.78 -2.23
CA PRO A 59 -35.06 -21.07 -1.01
C PRO A 59 -33.75 -20.72 -0.27
N ARG A 60 -33.63 -19.47 0.16
CA ARG A 60 -32.44 -18.91 0.87
C ARG A 60 -31.98 -19.76 2.06
N GLU A 61 -32.83 -20.62 2.57
CA GLU A 61 -32.59 -21.45 3.75
C GLU A 61 -31.53 -22.55 3.53
N HIS A 62 -31.34 -23.03 2.30
CA HIS A 62 -30.40 -24.11 1.98
C HIS A 62 -29.04 -23.61 1.42
N THR A 63 -28.99 -22.37 0.96
CA THR A 63 -27.73 -21.77 0.42
C THR A 63 -26.92 -21.02 1.48
N THR A 64 -27.50 -20.77 2.64
CA THR A 64 -26.91 -19.97 3.73
C THR A 64 -25.52 -20.43 4.22
N PRO A 65 -25.22 -21.73 4.39
CA PRO A 65 -23.91 -22.14 4.91
C PRO A 65 -22.77 -21.85 3.94
N LEU A 66 -22.95 -22.16 2.65
CA LEU A 66 -21.92 -21.96 1.62
C LEU A 66 -21.68 -20.49 1.33
N VAL A 67 -22.73 -19.71 1.27
CA VAL A 67 -22.65 -18.27 1.01
C VAL A 67 -22.06 -17.51 2.20
N ASN A 68 -22.37 -17.90 3.43
CA ASN A 68 -21.75 -17.29 4.62
C ASN A 68 -20.24 -17.57 4.68
N ILE A 69 -19.78 -18.74 4.21
CA ILE A 69 -18.33 -19.05 4.09
C ILE A 69 -17.66 -18.13 3.06
N ILE A 70 -18.38 -17.74 2.01
CA ILE A 70 -17.87 -16.91 0.92
C ILE A 70 -18.03 -15.40 1.25
N ALA A 71 -19.07 -15.01 1.98
CA ALA A 71 -19.47 -13.62 2.21
C ALA A 71 -18.97 -12.99 3.53
N THR A 72 -18.22 -13.72 4.36
CA THR A 72 -17.82 -13.27 5.71
C THR A 72 -16.72 -12.20 5.76
N ASP A 73 -16.21 -11.73 4.63
CA ASP A 73 -15.17 -10.73 4.64
C ASP A 73 -15.72 -9.31 4.64
N THR A 74 -15.43 -8.57 5.71
CA THR A 74 -15.56 -7.11 5.69
C THR A 74 -14.84 -6.55 4.47
N PRO A 75 -15.47 -5.61 3.72
CA PRO A 75 -14.91 -5.11 2.48
C PRO A 75 -13.50 -4.54 2.72
N ILE A 76 -12.52 -5.13 2.05
CA ILE A 76 -11.12 -4.68 2.10
C ILE A 76 -11.01 -3.46 1.19
N THR A 77 -10.50 -2.37 1.76
CA THR A 77 -10.18 -1.15 1.02
C THR A 77 -8.70 -0.82 1.16
N LEU A 78 -8.20 0.18 0.43
CA LEU A 78 -6.80 0.63 0.57
C LEU A 78 -6.49 1.17 1.99
N SER A 79 -7.48 1.66 2.73
CA SER A 79 -7.31 2.23 4.06
C SER A 79 -7.79 1.33 5.20
N ARG A 80 -8.70 0.37 4.93
CA ARG A 80 -9.30 -0.49 5.95
C ARG A 80 -9.27 -1.96 5.53
N PRO A 81 -9.08 -2.87 6.49
CA PRO A 81 -8.68 -2.70 7.89
C PRO A 81 -7.26 -2.15 8.02
N ALA A 82 -6.86 -1.67 9.22
CA ALA A 82 -5.48 -1.21 9.48
C ALA A 82 -4.48 -2.34 9.21
N SER A 83 -3.28 -1.98 8.73
CA SER A 83 -2.20 -2.94 8.46
C SER A 83 -1.80 -3.69 9.74
N ARG A 84 -1.64 -5.00 9.61
CA ARG A 84 -1.30 -5.89 10.73
C ARG A 84 -0.16 -6.82 10.32
N CYS A 85 0.63 -7.24 11.31
CA CYS A 85 1.61 -8.28 11.11
C CYS A 85 0.91 -9.60 10.76
N PRO A 86 1.32 -10.32 9.69
CA PRO A 86 0.69 -11.59 9.31
C PRO A 86 0.93 -12.72 10.32
N HIS A 87 1.95 -12.61 11.19
CA HIS A 87 2.30 -13.64 12.14
C HIS A 87 1.64 -13.46 13.52
N CYS A 88 1.57 -12.24 14.05
CA CYS A 88 1.04 -11.98 15.38
C CYS A 88 -0.19 -11.08 15.40
N ALA A 89 -0.69 -10.63 14.25
CA ALA A 89 -1.81 -9.70 14.10
C ALA A 89 -1.59 -8.34 14.81
N HIS A 90 -0.37 -8.02 15.26
CA HIS A 90 -0.02 -6.72 15.82
C HIS A 90 -0.39 -5.61 14.83
N LYS A 91 -1.08 -4.57 15.30
CA LYS A 91 -1.46 -3.42 14.49
C LYS A 91 -0.24 -2.52 14.26
N ILE A 92 0.17 -2.37 13.00
CA ILE A 92 1.31 -1.52 12.62
C ILE A 92 0.97 -0.07 12.95
N LYS A 93 1.82 0.55 13.78
CA LYS A 93 1.69 1.95 14.17
C LYS A 93 2.22 2.86 13.07
N TRP A 94 1.77 4.11 13.01
CA TRP A 94 2.14 5.04 11.94
C TRP A 94 3.66 5.26 11.83
N TYR A 95 4.40 5.29 12.95
CA TYR A 95 5.86 5.44 12.97
C TYR A 95 6.61 4.18 12.54
N GLU A 96 5.97 3.00 12.62
CA GLU A 96 6.51 1.73 12.12
C GLU A 96 6.36 1.62 10.59
N ASN A 97 5.67 2.58 9.97
CA ASN A 97 5.44 2.67 8.52
C ASN A 97 6.16 3.86 7.88
N ILE A 98 7.13 4.48 8.57
CA ILE A 98 7.97 5.54 7.97
C ILE A 98 8.89 4.87 6.94
N PRO A 99 8.86 5.33 5.65
CA PRO A 99 9.59 4.68 4.57
C PRO A 99 11.09 4.52 4.89
N LEU A 100 11.66 3.38 4.59
CA LEU A 100 13.04 2.95 4.85
C LEU A 100 13.46 3.01 6.32
N ILE A 101 13.15 4.11 7.02
CA ILE A 101 13.62 4.38 8.39
C ILE A 101 13.09 3.31 9.35
N SER A 102 11.79 3.01 9.29
CA SER A 102 11.19 2.02 10.19
C SER A 102 11.81 0.63 9.97
N TRP A 103 12.03 0.25 8.70
CA TRP A 103 12.64 -1.03 8.37
C TRP A 103 14.09 -1.12 8.90
N LEU A 104 14.88 -0.06 8.76
CA LEU A 104 16.25 0.01 9.28
C LEU A 104 16.29 -0.05 10.81
N VAL A 105 15.46 0.76 11.48
CA VAL A 105 15.38 0.80 12.96
C VAL A 105 14.94 -0.55 13.52
N LEU A 106 13.95 -1.17 12.92
CA LEU A 106 13.44 -2.49 13.30
C LEU A 106 14.32 -3.64 12.78
N ARG A 107 15.40 -3.35 12.04
CA ARG A 107 16.30 -4.34 11.44
C ARG A 107 15.56 -5.38 10.60
N GLY A 108 14.54 -4.94 9.87
CA GLY A 108 13.70 -5.80 9.03
C GLY A 108 12.86 -6.82 9.81
N ARG A 109 12.47 -6.52 11.04
CA ARG A 109 11.70 -7.43 11.90
C ARG A 109 10.50 -6.74 12.53
N CYS A 110 9.44 -7.51 12.77
CA CYS A 110 8.27 -7.01 13.50
C CYS A 110 8.66 -6.52 14.90
N SER A 111 8.08 -5.43 15.35
CA SER A 111 8.32 -4.87 16.69
C SER A 111 7.94 -5.83 17.82
N GLU A 112 6.87 -6.62 17.63
CA GLU A 112 6.35 -7.55 18.65
C GLU A 112 6.95 -8.96 18.51
N CYS A 113 6.63 -9.68 17.44
CA CYS A 113 6.99 -11.10 17.30
C CYS A 113 8.37 -11.34 16.66
N LYS A 114 9.08 -10.30 16.25
CA LYS A 114 10.40 -10.37 15.59
C LYS A 114 10.42 -11.17 14.26
N ALA A 115 9.26 -11.53 13.72
CA ALA A 115 9.17 -12.13 12.38
C ALA A 115 9.79 -11.22 11.33
N ALA A 116 10.48 -11.82 10.33
CA ALA A 116 11.17 -11.07 9.29
C ALA A 116 10.18 -10.32 8.37
N ILE A 117 10.48 -9.06 8.10
CA ILE A 117 9.78 -8.23 7.12
C ILE A 117 10.55 -8.31 5.81
N GLY A 118 9.85 -8.70 4.73
CA GLY A 118 10.47 -8.91 3.42
C GLY A 118 11.20 -7.67 2.88
N LEU A 119 12.30 -7.88 2.19
CA LEU A 119 13.10 -6.84 1.53
C LEU A 119 12.34 -6.09 0.42
N ARG A 120 11.23 -6.64 -0.07
CA ARG A 120 10.40 -5.99 -1.10
C ARG A 120 9.98 -4.58 -0.68
N TYR A 121 9.63 -4.38 0.60
CA TYR A 121 9.16 -3.09 1.09
C TYR A 121 10.20 -1.97 0.91
N PRO A 122 11.42 -2.07 1.49
CA PRO A 122 12.42 -1.02 1.32
C PRO A 122 12.95 -0.93 -0.12
N VAL A 123 12.93 -2.02 -0.89
CA VAL A 123 13.36 -1.99 -2.30
C VAL A 123 12.41 -1.13 -3.15
N VAL A 124 11.10 -1.33 -3.04
CA VAL A 124 10.11 -0.51 -3.78
C VAL A 124 10.25 0.96 -3.40
N GLU A 125 10.40 1.28 -2.11
CA GLU A 125 10.56 2.65 -1.62
C GLU A 125 11.84 3.30 -2.16
N LEU A 126 12.96 2.57 -2.16
CA LEU A 126 14.22 3.06 -2.69
C LEU A 126 14.17 3.29 -4.20
N VAL A 127 13.60 2.35 -4.95
CA VAL A 127 13.48 2.46 -6.41
C VAL A 127 12.63 3.67 -6.80
N THR A 128 11.48 3.88 -6.14
CA THR A 128 10.64 5.06 -6.41
C THR A 128 11.32 6.37 -6.05
N ALA A 129 12.07 6.41 -4.94
CA ALA A 129 12.86 7.59 -4.58
C ALA A 129 13.94 7.89 -5.61
N LEU A 130 14.71 6.87 -6.03
CA LEU A 130 15.75 7.03 -7.05
C LEU A 130 15.18 7.49 -8.40
N LEU A 131 14.08 6.91 -8.85
CA LEU A 131 13.41 7.33 -10.08
C LEU A 131 12.94 8.78 -9.99
N SER A 132 12.36 9.19 -8.87
CA SER A 132 11.94 10.59 -8.65
C SER A 132 13.12 11.55 -8.74
N VAL A 133 14.24 11.21 -8.09
CA VAL A 133 15.48 12.00 -8.12
C VAL A 133 16.05 12.08 -9.54
N LEU A 134 16.11 10.95 -10.27
CA LEU A 134 16.60 10.91 -11.63
C LEU A 134 15.77 11.77 -12.59
N ILE A 135 14.45 11.75 -12.46
CA ILE A 135 13.55 12.57 -13.27
C ILE A 135 13.84 14.05 -13.02
N ILE A 136 13.90 14.46 -11.75
CA ILE A 136 14.16 15.86 -11.41
C ILE A 136 15.58 16.30 -11.81
N TYR A 137 16.56 15.43 -11.64
CA TYR A 137 17.93 15.72 -12.05
C TYR A 137 18.05 15.94 -13.56
N LYS A 138 17.32 15.14 -14.36
CA LYS A 138 17.39 15.20 -15.84
C LYS A 138 16.53 16.32 -16.42
N PHE A 139 15.34 16.54 -15.90
CA PHE A 139 14.34 17.45 -16.50
C PHE A 139 14.19 18.78 -15.72
N GLY A 140 14.77 18.86 -14.51
CA GLY A 140 14.57 19.98 -13.61
C GLY A 140 13.13 20.10 -13.12
N VAL A 141 12.86 21.12 -12.32
CA VAL A 141 11.51 21.50 -11.91
C VAL A 141 10.98 22.49 -12.94
N SER A 142 10.55 21.99 -14.11
CA SER A 142 9.90 22.81 -15.12
C SER A 142 8.40 22.84 -14.86
N ALA A 143 7.86 23.99 -14.55
CA ALA A 143 6.43 24.27 -14.66
C ALA A 143 6.12 24.54 -16.15
N ALA A 144 6.16 23.50 -16.97
CA ALA A 144 5.55 23.60 -18.30
C ALA A 144 4.04 23.69 -18.08
N GLY A 145 3.54 24.91 -17.97
CA GLY A 145 2.13 25.23 -17.99
C GLY A 145 1.57 25.02 -19.39
#